data_aa7525e396530e91c9d810a5d89d57ac
#
_entry.id   aa7525e396530e91c9d810a5d89d57ac
#
_cell.length_a   1.000
_cell.length_b   1.000
_cell.length_c   1.000
_cell.angle_alpha   90.00
_cell.angle_beta   90.00
_cell.angle_gamma   90.00
#
_symmetry.space_group_name_H-M   'P 1'
#
loop_
_entity.id
_entity.type
_entity.pdbx_description
1 polymer ?
#
loop_
_entity_poly.entity_id
_entity_poly.type
_entity_poly.pdbx_seq_one_letter_code
_entity_poly.pdbx_strand_id
1 'polypeptide(L)'
;MSYFTQLLEGGYEAVHLLSDSRTGLRAIVGMHNTRLGPGLGGTRALTTYASEEEAVADALRLARGMTYKAGLAGLPHGGGKAGIMLPRGNFDRAKLFESFGRAVESLGGRYITTEDSGTSPDDMEHVRKHTKYVVGLKERSGDPSPVTAYGVARAMEATAKHLFGRADLKGLRITVLGVGHVGMYLVKELHERGAKVWVCDINAASVEHAVKQYGATAVSADELHRMEADIYAPCALGGAINDTTLPMLRVKAVCGAANNQLLTSRHGEGLARRGILYVPDYAANAGGLINVAQEWAGYDRNKAYARAAQIYETIDTVLKRAKESGMRPEQVADRMVEEKLAS
;
A
#
# COMPACT_ATOMS: atom_id res chain seq x y z
N MET A 1 6.29 -23.32 -13.71
CA MET A 1 4.88 -23.18 -14.15
C MET A 1 4.90 -22.29 -15.39
N SER A 2 4.13 -22.60 -16.46
CA SER A 2 4.09 -21.71 -17.63
C SER A 2 3.39 -20.40 -17.32
N TYR A 3 3.70 -19.34 -18.08
CA TYR A 3 3.01 -18.03 -17.86
C TYR A 3 1.51 -18.13 -18.11
N PHE A 4 1.06 -18.89 -19.11
CA PHE A 4 -0.36 -19.10 -19.35
C PHE A 4 -1.07 -19.78 -18.17
N THR A 5 -0.43 -20.77 -17.54
CA THR A 5 -0.99 -21.39 -16.32
C THR A 5 -1.11 -20.37 -15.20
N GLN A 6 -0.09 -19.54 -14.98
CA GLN A 6 -0.14 -18.48 -13.96
C GLN A 6 -1.24 -17.46 -14.22
N LEU A 7 -1.42 -17.06 -15.49
CA LEU A 7 -2.47 -16.10 -15.88
C LEU A 7 -3.86 -16.69 -15.64
N LEU A 8 -4.10 -17.90 -16.11
CA LEU A 8 -5.42 -18.55 -16.01
C LEU A 8 -5.81 -18.88 -14.56
N GLU A 9 -4.90 -19.49 -13.81
CA GLU A 9 -5.17 -19.85 -12.40
C GLU A 9 -5.27 -18.63 -11.48
N GLY A 10 -4.49 -17.55 -11.77
CA GLY A 10 -4.49 -16.31 -10.99
C GLY A 10 -5.58 -15.32 -11.41
N GLY A 11 -6.33 -15.58 -12.48
CA GLY A 11 -7.35 -14.65 -13.00
C GLY A 11 -6.78 -13.37 -13.60
N TYR A 12 -5.55 -13.41 -14.13
CA TYR A 12 -4.91 -12.25 -14.74
C TYR A 12 -5.32 -12.08 -16.20
N GLU A 13 -5.52 -10.84 -16.62
CA GLU A 13 -5.87 -10.52 -18.00
C GLU A 13 -4.67 -10.56 -18.96
N ALA A 14 -3.49 -10.10 -18.50
CA ALA A 14 -2.31 -10.05 -19.35
C ALA A 14 -1.01 -9.89 -18.57
N VAL A 15 0.09 -10.28 -19.22
CA VAL A 15 1.45 -9.84 -18.92
C VAL A 15 2.08 -9.32 -20.20
N HIS A 16 2.64 -8.11 -20.17
CA HIS A 16 3.34 -7.49 -21.28
C HIS A 16 4.84 -7.47 -20.99
N LEU A 17 5.62 -8.02 -21.88
CA LEU A 17 7.08 -7.93 -21.86
C LEU A 17 7.50 -6.86 -22.86
N LEU A 18 8.12 -5.79 -22.38
CA LEU A 18 8.43 -4.59 -23.14
C LEU A 18 9.93 -4.33 -23.10
N SER A 19 10.54 -4.10 -24.26
CA SER A 19 11.99 -3.91 -24.35
C SER A 19 12.37 -2.84 -25.36
N ASP A 20 13.50 -2.17 -25.12
CA ASP A 20 14.17 -1.29 -26.09
C ASP A 20 15.69 -1.48 -25.97
N SER A 21 16.30 -2.11 -26.97
CA SER A 21 17.74 -2.41 -26.99
C SER A 21 18.61 -1.14 -26.99
N ARG A 22 18.11 -0.01 -27.46
CA ARG A 22 18.86 1.26 -27.52
C ARG A 22 19.04 1.87 -26.13
N THR A 23 18.14 1.62 -25.21
CA THR A 23 18.16 2.17 -23.84
C THR A 23 18.43 1.11 -22.79
N GLY A 24 18.41 -0.16 -23.16
CA GLY A 24 18.49 -1.29 -22.25
C GLY A 24 17.23 -1.53 -21.45
N LEU A 25 16.08 -0.96 -21.86
CA LEU A 25 14.81 -1.19 -21.18
C LEU A 25 14.43 -2.67 -21.22
N ARG A 26 14.12 -3.22 -20.07
CA ARG A 26 13.46 -4.51 -19.87
C ARG A 26 12.37 -4.30 -18.84
N ALA A 27 11.13 -4.20 -19.27
CA ALA A 27 9.99 -3.93 -18.41
C ALA A 27 8.91 -5.00 -18.56
N ILE A 28 8.27 -5.30 -17.45
CA ILE A 28 7.12 -6.18 -17.32
C ILE A 28 5.94 -5.35 -16.87
N VAL A 29 4.79 -5.48 -17.53
CA VAL A 29 3.53 -4.91 -17.01
C VAL A 29 2.54 -6.04 -16.82
N GLY A 30 2.23 -6.34 -15.55
CA GLY A 30 1.19 -7.27 -15.16
C GLY A 30 -0.16 -6.55 -15.06
N MET A 31 -1.20 -7.15 -15.66
CA MET A 31 -2.58 -6.68 -15.58
C MET A 31 -3.43 -7.76 -14.92
N HIS A 32 -4.01 -7.45 -13.75
CA HIS A 32 -4.84 -8.43 -13.08
C HIS A 32 -6.29 -8.36 -13.55
N ASN A 33 -6.95 -7.23 -13.38
CA ASN A 33 -8.36 -7.08 -13.75
C ASN A 33 -8.66 -5.61 -14.06
N THR A 34 -9.33 -5.35 -15.18
CA THR A 34 -9.69 -3.99 -15.65
C THR A 34 -11.20 -3.73 -15.66
N ARG A 35 -12.03 -4.58 -15.06
CA ARG A 35 -13.50 -4.39 -15.01
C ARG A 35 -13.90 -3.09 -14.32
N LEU A 36 -13.19 -2.68 -13.28
CA LEU A 36 -13.44 -1.41 -12.58
C LEU A 36 -12.88 -0.19 -13.31
N GLY A 37 -12.08 -0.39 -14.36
CA GLY A 37 -11.43 0.64 -15.15
C GLY A 37 -9.97 0.29 -15.47
N PRO A 38 -9.19 1.23 -16.05
CA PRO A 38 -7.79 0.99 -16.38
C PRO A 38 -6.99 0.49 -15.18
N GLY A 39 -6.05 -0.43 -15.42
CA GLY A 39 -5.15 -0.91 -14.38
C GLY A 39 -4.26 0.23 -13.88
N LEU A 40 -4.36 0.57 -12.61
CA LEU A 40 -3.51 1.58 -11.96
C LEU A 40 -2.53 0.91 -11.02
N GLY A 41 -1.24 1.28 -11.13
CA GLY A 41 -0.23 0.84 -10.18
C GLY A 41 1.17 1.31 -10.50
N GLY A 42 2.03 1.30 -9.48
CA GLY A 42 3.38 1.84 -9.55
C GLY A 42 4.34 1.01 -10.39
N THR A 43 5.38 1.67 -10.87
CA THR A 43 6.52 1.06 -11.55
C THR A 43 7.64 0.85 -10.56
N ARG A 44 7.95 -0.42 -10.27
CA ARG A 44 9.12 -0.82 -9.48
C ARG A 44 10.33 -0.96 -10.39
N ALA A 45 11.48 -0.39 -10.02
CA ALA A 45 12.70 -0.48 -10.83
C ALA A 45 13.87 -0.98 -9.97
N LEU A 46 14.31 -2.21 -10.21
CA LEU A 46 15.31 -2.88 -9.37
C LEU A 46 16.46 -3.47 -10.19
N THR A 47 17.66 -3.46 -9.59
CA THR A 47 18.83 -4.22 -10.07
C THR A 47 18.91 -5.62 -9.46
N THR A 48 18.04 -5.92 -8.48
CA THR A 48 18.09 -7.09 -7.60
C THR A 48 17.21 -8.25 -8.05
N TYR A 49 16.39 -8.10 -9.09
CA TYR A 49 15.69 -9.25 -9.66
C TYR A 49 16.70 -10.32 -10.12
N ALA A 50 16.56 -11.52 -9.57
CA ALA A 50 17.45 -12.63 -9.88
C ALA A 50 17.17 -13.21 -11.29
N SER A 51 15.90 -13.12 -11.76
CA SER A 51 15.49 -13.61 -13.06
C SER A 51 14.29 -12.84 -13.62
N GLU A 52 13.97 -13.08 -14.90
CA GLU A 52 12.77 -12.52 -15.55
C GLU A 52 11.50 -13.13 -14.95
N GLU A 53 11.53 -14.40 -14.58
CA GLU A 53 10.42 -15.11 -13.94
C GLU A 53 10.08 -14.48 -12.59
N GLU A 54 11.09 -14.10 -11.80
CA GLU A 54 10.88 -13.40 -10.53
C GLU A 54 10.23 -12.05 -10.76
N ALA A 55 10.69 -11.27 -11.74
CA ALA A 55 10.14 -9.98 -12.07
C ALA A 55 8.69 -10.08 -12.57
N VAL A 56 8.36 -11.09 -13.37
CA VAL A 56 6.99 -11.39 -13.81
C VAL A 56 6.11 -11.78 -12.64
N ALA A 57 6.58 -12.69 -11.79
CA ALA A 57 5.81 -13.12 -10.61
C ALA A 57 5.52 -11.95 -9.65
N ASP A 58 6.50 -11.07 -9.42
CA ASP A 58 6.33 -9.87 -8.58
C ASP A 58 5.32 -8.90 -9.21
N ALA A 59 5.43 -8.61 -10.52
CA ALA A 59 4.51 -7.73 -11.22
C ALA A 59 3.06 -8.26 -11.17
N LEU A 60 2.85 -9.55 -11.43
CA LEU A 60 1.53 -10.17 -11.37
C LEU A 60 0.95 -10.13 -9.95
N ARG A 61 1.70 -10.60 -8.95
CA ARG A 61 1.28 -10.59 -7.54
C ARG A 61 0.87 -9.18 -7.08
N LEU A 62 1.67 -8.17 -7.44
CA LEU A 62 1.39 -6.79 -7.07
C LEU A 62 0.21 -6.20 -7.85
N ALA A 63 0.04 -6.54 -9.15
CA ALA A 63 -1.11 -6.14 -9.94
C ALA A 63 -2.43 -6.63 -9.32
N ARG A 64 -2.46 -7.88 -8.81
CA ARG A 64 -3.61 -8.40 -8.06
C ARG A 64 -3.87 -7.56 -6.82
N GLY A 65 -2.86 -7.28 -6.02
CA GLY A 65 -2.99 -6.41 -4.84
C GLY A 65 -3.55 -5.03 -5.16
N MET A 66 -3.18 -4.45 -6.32
CA MET A 66 -3.71 -3.16 -6.77
C MET A 66 -5.20 -3.23 -7.13
N THR A 67 -5.69 -4.33 -7.73
CA THR A 67 -7.13 -4.52 -7.96
C THR A 67 -7.91 -4.49 -6.64
N TYR A 68 -7.44 -5.23 -5.65
CA TYR A 68 -8.12 -5.31 -4.35
C TYR A 68 -8.07 -3.96 -3.62
N LYS A 69 -6.92 -3.29 -3.64
CA LYS A 69 -6.77 -1.95 -3.04
C LYS A 69 -7.68 -0.92 -3.71
N ALA A 70 -7.71 -0.86 -5.04
CA ALA A 70 -8.55 0.06 -5.79
C ALA A 70 -10.05 -0.24 -5.60
N GLY A 71 -10.44 -1.52 -5.63
CA GLY A 71 -11.82 -1.96 -5.42
C GLY A 71 -12.36 -1.62 -4.04
N LEU A 72 -11.56 -1.81 -2.97
CA LEU A 72 -11.95 -1.40 -1.61
C LEU A 72 -12.02 0.12 -1.45
N ALA A 73 -11.08 0.86 -2.05
CA ALA A 73 -11.12 2.31 -2.08
C ALA A 73 -12.26 2.87 -2.96
N GLY A 74 -13.00 2.01 -3.69
CA GLY A 74 -14.08 2.39 -4.59
C GLY A 74 -13.60 3.26 -5.74
N LEU A 75 -12.36 3.07 -6.20
CA LEU A 75 -11.79 3.81 -7.31
C LEU A 75 -12.26 3.20 -8.65
N PRO A 76 -12.44 4.02 -9.70
CA PRO A 76 -12.78 3.54 -11.04
C PRO A 76 -11.52 3.03 -11.76
N HIS A 77 -10.78 2.13 -11.11
CA HIS A 77 -9.52 1.59 -11.59
C HIS A 77 -9.42 0.10 -11.27
N GLY A 78 -8.84 -0.62 -12.21
CA GLY A 78 -8.39 -1.98 -12.01
C GLY A 78 -6.98 -2.04 -11.43
N GLY A 79 -6.39 -3.23 -11.43
CA GLY A 79 -5.03 -3.46 -10.94
C GLY A 79 -4.03 -3.71 -12.05
N GLY A 80 -3.01 -2.87 -12.11
CA GLY A 80 -1.83 -3.05 -12.90
C GLY A 80 -0.56 -2.84 -12.09
N LYS A 81 0.57 -3.37 -12.54
CA LYS A 81 1.88 -3.16 -11.91
C LYS A 81 2.98 -3.31 -12.93
N ALA A 82 3.96 -2.41 -12.90
CA ALA A 82 5.15 -2.58 -13.69
C ALA A 82 6.37 -2.95 -12.85
N GLY A 83 7.24 -3.78 -13.43
CA GLY A 83 8.58 -4.05 -12.94
C GLY A 83 9.60 -3.73 -14.04
N ILE A 84 10.62 -2.95 -13.73
CA ILE A 84 11.77 -2.70 -14.62
C ILE A 84 12.99 -3.39 -14.04
N MET A 85 13.59 -4.26 -14.83
CA MET A 85 14.88 -4.85 -14.53
C MET A 85 15.96 -3.85 -15.00
N LEU A 86 16.48 -3.06 -14.05
CA LEU A 86 17.49 -2.06 -14.37
C LEU A 86 18.79 -2.70 -14.90
N PRO A 87 19.42 -2.10 -15.93
CA PRO A 87 20.72 -2.54 -16.39
C PRO A 87 21.76 -2.50 -15.27
N ARG A 88 22.69 -3.47 -15.31
CA ARG A 88 23.87 -3.43 -14.44
C ARG A 88 24.94 -2.53 -15.09
N GLY A 89 25.54 -1.64 -14.32
CA GLY A 89 26.56 -0.69 -14.78
C GLY A 89 25.97 0.67 -15.21
N ASN A 90 26.71 1.41 -16.02
CA ASN A 90 26.30 2.75 -16.44
C ASN A 90 25.21 2.69 -17.53
N PHE A 91 24.14 3.41 -17.34
CA PHE A 91 23.06 3.61 -18.32
C PHE A 91 22.44 4.99 -18.18
N ASP A 92 21.82 5.49 -19.24
CA ASP A 92 21.10 6.76 -19.25
C ASP A 92 19.69 6.53 -18.68
N ARG A 93 19.53 6.85 -17.38
CA ARG A 93 18.27 6.65 -16.66
C ARG A 93 17.12 7.45 -17.30
N ALA A 94 17.36 8.68 -17.71
CA ALA A 94 16.36 9.52 -18.35
C ALA A 94 15.82 8.88 -19.63
N LYS A 95 16.73 8.46 -20.54
CA LYS A 95 16.34 7.78 -21.78
C LYS A 95 15.64 6.45 -21.54
N LEU A 96 16.03 5.71 -20.50
CA LEU A 96 15.36 4.45 -20.13
C LEU A 96 13.91 4.72 -19.74
N PHE A 97 13.65 5.72 -18.87
CA PHE A 97 12.27 6.05 -18.47
C PHE A 97 11.46 6.74 -19.58
N GLU A 98 12.08 7.48 -20.48
CA GLU A 98 11.43 7.96 -21.71
C GLU A 98 11.02 6.79 -22.63
N SER A 99 11.86 5.77 -22.73
CA SER A 99 11.52 4.54 -23.47
C SER A 99 10.38 3.77 -22.78
N PHE A 100 10.39 3.70 -21.46
CA PHE A 100 9.28 3.13 -20.71
C PHE A 100 7.98 3.93 -20.93
N GLY A 101 8.05 5.26 -21.03
CA GLY A 101 6.89 6.09 -21.37
C GLY A 101 6.28 5.72 -22.72
N ARG A 102 7.10 5.51 -23.76
CA ARG A 102 6.61 5.02 -25.08
C ARG A 102 5.98 3.63 -24.97
N ALA A 103 6.57 2.76 -24.17
CA ALA A 103 6.05 1.42 -23.93
C ALA A 103 4.67 1.48 -23.22
N VAL A 104 4.50 2.34 -22.21
CA VAL A 104 3.20 2.56 -21.54
C VAL A 104 2.16 3.13 -22.53
N GLU A 105 2.52 4.11 -23.38
CA GLU A 105 1.63 4.67 -24.39
C GLU A 105 1.12 3.59 -25.35
N SER A 106 1.97 2.63 -25.73
CA SER A 106 1.59 1.53 -26.62
C SER A 106 0.51 0.60 -26.05
N LEU A 107 0.29 0.62 -24.73
CA LEU A 107 -0.79 -0.13 -24.07
C LEU A 107 -2.16 0.58 -24.18
N GLY A 108 -2.23 1.74 -24.85
CA GLY A 108 -3.49 2.40 -25.22
C GLY A 108 -4.37 2.81 -24.05
N GLY A 109 -3.78 3.10 -22.88
CA GLY A 109 -4.52 3.52 -21.68
C GLY A 109 -5.08 2.38 -20.84
N ARG A 110 -4.80 1.14 -21.17
CA ARG A 110 -5.17 0.00 -20.31
C ARG A 110 -4.40 -0.02 -18.99
N TYR A 111 -3.22 0.58 -18.95
CA TYR A 111 -2.37 0.72 -17.78
C TYR A 111 -1.99 2.18 -17.54
N ILE A 112 -2.13 2.61 -16.29
CA ILE A 112 -1.70 3.92 -15.78
C ILE A 112 -0.60 3.66 -14.76
N THR A 113 0.57 4.26 -14.98
CA THR A 113 1.74 4.10 -14.11
C THR A 113 1.86 5.21 -13.07
N THR A 114 2.56 4.92 -11.99
CA THR A 114 3.03 5.89 -10.98
C THR A 114 4.36 5.41 -10.39
N GLU A 115 4.96 6.18 -9.49
CA GLU A 115 6.17 5.77 -8.78
C GLU A 115 5.94 4.57 -7.85
N ASP A 116 6.99 3.82 -7.58
CA ASP A 116 7.14 2.79 -6.56
C ASP A 116 8.62 2.59 -6.22
N SER A 117 8.95 1.55 -5.50
CA SER A 117 10.32 1.21 -5.07
C SER A 117 11.32 1.27 -6.23
N GLY A 118 12.39 2.04 -6.05
CA GLY A 118 13.46 2.20 -7.04
C GLY A 118 13.17 3.20 -8.16
N THR A 119 12.00 3.84 -8.14
CA THR A 119 11.66 4.98 -9.00
C THR A 119 11.46 6.25 -8.18
N SER A 120 11.41 7.38 -8.86
CA SER A 120 11.25 8.71 -8.28
C SER A 120 10.23 9.54 -9.07
N PRO A 121 9.73 10.65 -8.50
CA PRO A 121 8.90 11.59 -9.25
C PRO A 121 9.59 12.11 -10.52
N ASP A 122 10.92 12.29 -10.51
CA ASP A 122 11.68 12.73 -11.71
C ASP A 122 11.64 11.66 -12.81
N ASP A 123 11.69 10.38 -12.46
CA ASP A 123 11.51 9.29 -13.44
C ASP A 123 10.11 9.35 -14.08
N MET A 124 9.08 9.66 -13.28
CA MET A 124 7.70 9.81 -13.79
C MET A 124 7.57 11.03 -14.72
N GLU A 125 8.31 12.11 -14.49
CA GLU A 125 8.36 13.24 -15.44
C GLU A 125 9.00 12.82 -16.76
N HIS A 126 10.02 11.94 -16.77
CA HIS A 126 10.56 11.37 -18.01
C HIS A 126 9.54 10.50 -18.74
N VAL A 127 8.78 9.67 -18.02
CA VAL A 127 7.67 8.87 -18.57
C VAL A 127 6.62 9.76 -19.22
N ARG A 128 6.24 10.87 -18.55
CA ARG A 128 5.21 11.81 -18.99
C ARG A 128 5.50 12.46 -20.36
N LYS A 129 6.77 12.62 -20.72
CA LYS A 129 7.12 13.19 -22.05
C LYS A 129 6.55 12.39 -23.22
N HIS A 130 6.22 11.12 -23.01
CA HIS A 130 5.81 10.20 -24.06
C HIS A 130 4.44 9.56 -23.85
N THR A 131 3.80 9.78 -22.69
CA THR A 131 2.47 9.26 -22.41
C THR A 131 1.72 10.15 -21.42
N LYS A 132 0.39 10.19 -21.55
CA LYS A 132 -0.49 10.80 -20.53
C LYS A 132 -0.87 9.82 -19.43
N TYR A 133 -0.59 8.53 -19.60
CA TYR A 133 -0.98 7.44 -18.69
C TYR A 133 0.02 7.28 -17.53
N VAL A 134 0.30 8.40 -16.86
CA VAL A 134 1.17 8.50 -15.68
C VAL A 134 0.59 9.48 -14.68
N VAL A 135 0.65 9.12 -13.41
CA VAL A 135 0.19 9.92 -12.26
C VAL A 135 1.25 9.90 -11.15
N GLY A 136 1.07 10.66 -10.07
CA GLY A 136 2.07 10.81 -9.02
C GLY A 136 3.14 11.83 -9.38
N LEU A 137 2.76 12.89 -10.12
CA LEU A 137 3.67 13.94 -10.57
C LEU A 137 3.86 15.00 -9.48
N LYS A 138 5.09 15.54 -9.35
CA LYS A 138 5.46 16.50 -8.30
C LYS A 138 4.51 17.69 -8.19
N GLU A 139 4.14 18.27 -9.34
CA GLU A 139 3.34 19.50 -9.42
C GLU A 139 1.83 19.24 -9.32
N ARG A 140 1.40 18.00 -9.11
CA ARG A 140 -0.01 17.60 -9.04
C ARG A 140 -0.38 17.08 -7.66
N SER A 141 -0.35 15.75 -7.47
CA SER A 141 -0.72 15.14 -6.18
C SER A 141 0.36 15.29 -5.11
N GLY A 142 1.61 15.49 -5.51
CA GLY A 142 2.76 15.62 -4.62
C GLY A 142 2.95 14.38 -3.73
N ASP A 143 3.42 14.61 -2.50
CA ASP A 143 3.67 13.53 -1.53
C ASP A 143 2.35 12.86 -1.10
N PRO A 144 2.16 11.54 -1.37
CA PRO A 144 0.97 10.81 -0.96
C PRO A 144 0.92 10.46 0.53
N SER A 145 2.02 10.67 1.27
CA SER A 145 2.17 10.23 2.66
C SER A 145 1.14 10.84 3.61
N PRO A 146 0.80 12.15 3.54
CA PRO A 146 -0.22 12.74 4.42
C PRO A 146 -1.60 12.10 4.25
N VAL A 147 -2.02 11.86 3.00
CA VAL A 147 -3.33 11.25 2.72
C VAL A 147 -3.35 9.78 3.12
N THR A 148 -2.22 9.07 2.97
CA THR A 148 -2.07 7.70 3.46
C THR A 148 -2.21 7.64 4.97
N ALA A 149 -1.49 8.47 5.71
CA ALA A 149 -1.54 8.53 7.17
C ALA A 149 -2.94 8.87 7.69
N TYR A 150 -3.59 9.85 7.07
CA TYR A 150 -4.99 10.19 7.36
C TYR A 150 -5.92 9.00 7.16
N GLY A 151 -5.80 8.28 6.05
CA GLY A 151 -6.58 7.06 5.78
C GLY A 151 -6.38 5.98 6.85
N VAL A 152 -5.13 5.75 7.28
CA VAL A 152 -4.81 4.80 8.36
C VAL A 152 -5.43 5.25 9.69
N ALA A 153 -5.39 6.54 10.02
CA ALA A 153 -6.05 7.07 11.21
C ALA A 153 -7.56 6.83 11.16
N ARG A 154 -8.21 7.02 10.00
CA ARG A 154 -9.63 6.69 9.78
C ARG A 154 -9.91 5.19 9.96
N ALA A 155 -9.01 4.32 9.47
CA ALA A 155 -9.11 2.88 9.70
C ALA A 155 -9.01 2.52 11.20
N MET A 156 -8.12 3.19 11.93
CA MET A 156 -7.98 3.00 13.38
C MET A 156 -9.23 3.46 14.14
N GLU A 157 -9.89 4.55 13.72
CA GLU A 157 -11.15 4.99 14.32
C GLU A 157 -12.27 3.95 14.15
N ALA A 158 -12.39 3.34 12.96
CA ALA A 158 -13.32 2.23 12.71
C ALA A 158 -12.96 0.99 13.57
N THR A 159 -11.67 0.70 13.68
CA THR A 159 -11.15 -0.37 14.53
C THR A 159 -11.49 -0.14 16.01
N ALA A 160 -11.30 1.09 16.50
CA ALA A 160 -11.62 1.48 17.86
C ALA A 160 -13.14 1.35 18.14
N LYS A 161 -13.98 1.75 17.18
CA LYS A 161 -15.43 1.54 17.28
C LYS A 161 -15.80 0.07 17.42
N HIS A 162 -15.17 -0.77 16.61
CA HIS A 162 -15.42 -2.23 16.65
C HIS A 162 -14.99 -2.86 17.99
N LEU A 163 -13.79 -2.49 18.49
CA LEU A 163 -13.22 -3.08 19.71
C LEU A 163 -13.75 -2.49 21.02
N PHE A 164 -14.04 -1.18 21.02
CA PHE A 164 -14.32 -0.42 22.26
C PHE A 164 -15.67 0.31 22.24
N GLY A 165 -16.45 0.19 21.17
CA GLY A 165 -17.76 0.84 21.03
C GLY A 165 -17.69 2.35 20.76
N ARG A 166 -16.51 2.94 20.61
CA ARG A 166 -16.30 4.37 20.34
C ARG A 166 -15.30 4.58 19.22
N ALA A 167 -15.57 5.53 18.34
CA ALA A 167 -14.73 5.80 17.15
C ALA A 167 -13.55 6.76 17.41
N ASP A 168 -13.46 7.36 18.59
CA ASP A 168 -12.35 8.25 18.93
C ASP A 168 -11.10 7.47 19.40
N LEU A 169 -9.92 8.04 19.18
CA LEU A 169 -8.63 7.42 19.57
C LEU A 169 -8.10 7.99 20.90
N LYS A 170 -8.82 8.89 21.56
CA LYS A 170 -8.36 9.59 22.76
C LYS A 170 -8.01 8.59 23.87
N GLY A 171 -6.76 8.69 24.32
CA GLY A 171 -6.22 7.86 25.40
C GLY A 171 -5.87 6.41 25.00
N LEU A 172 -6.15 5.97 23.77
CA LEU A 172 -5.71 4.65 23.29
C LEU A 172 -4.19 4.59 23.23
N ARG A 173 -3.65 3.43 23.59
CA ARG A 173 -2.22 3.12 23.53
C ARG A 173 -1.91 2.55 22.15
N ILE A 174 -1.10 3.27 21.37
CA ILE A 174 -0.76 2.89 20.00
C ILE A 174 0.75 2.82 19.84
N THR A 175 1.26 1.68 19.37
CA THR A 175 2.67 1.49 19.05
C THR A 175 2.89 1.61 17.56
N VAL A 176 3.87 2.42 17.12
CA VAL A 176 4.18 2.70 15.71
C VAL A 176 5.59 2.23 15.40
N LEU A 177 5.71 1.19 14.57
CA LEU A 177 6.99 0.70 14.07
C LEU A 177 7.31 1.38 12.74
N GLY A 178 8.28 2.28 12.75
CA GLY A 178 8.68 3.08 11.60
C GLY A 178 8.05 4.48 11.62
N VAL A 179 8.89 5.50 11.74
CA VAL A 179 8.52 6.93 11.69
C VAL A 179 9.21 7.64 10.51
N GLY A 180 9.24 6.94 9.36
CA GLY A 180 9.57 7.52 8.05
C GLY A 180 8.45 8.46 7.57
N HIS A 181 8.36 8.71 6.26
CA HIS A 181 7.40 9.68 5.70
C HIS A 181 5.97 9.43 6.20
N VAL A 182 5.37 8.27 5.90
CA VAL A 182 3.98 7.98 6.30
C VAL A 182 3.84 7.86 7.82
N GLY A 183 4.79 7.15 8.48
CA GLY A 183 4.73 6.93 9.92
C GLY A 183 4.76 8.24 10.72
N MET A 184 5.55 9.23 10.30
CA MET A 184 5.60 10.54 10.94
C MET A 184 4.28 11.29 10.84
N TYR A 185 3.65 11.30 9.64
CA TYR A 185 2.31 11.88 9.48
C TYR A 185 1.27 11.12 10.31
N LEU A 186 1.38 9.79 10.41
CA LEU A 186 0.49 9.01 11.28
C LEU A 186 0.65 9.39 12.75
N VAL A 187 1.88 9.53 13.25
CA VAL A 187 2.14 9.99 14.62
C VAL A 187 1.49 11.36 14.88
N LYS A 188 1.60 12.29 13.92
CA LYS A 188 0.89 13.58 13.97
C LYS A 188 -0.63 13.41 14.08
N GLU A 189 -1.23 12.62 13.18
CA GLU A 189 -2.67 12.34 13.18
C GLU A 189 -3.16 11.73 14.51
N LEU A 190 -2.36 10.83 15.09
CA LEU A 190 -2.65 10.19 16.37
C LEU A 190 -2.53 11.15 17.54
N HIS A 191 -1.51 12.02 17.55
CA HIS A 191 -1.33 13.08 18.54
C HIS A 191 -2.53 14.04 18.54
N GLU A 192 -2.94 14.53 17.36
CA GLU A 192 -4.09 15.44 17.21
C GLU A 192 -5.41 14.80 17.68
N ARG A 193 -5.52 13.46 17.63
CA ARG A 193 -6.66 12.68 18.16
C ARG A 193 -6.52 12.29 19.63
N GLY A 194 -5.46 12.74 20.31
CA GLY A 194 -5.25 12.50 21.73
C GLY A 194 -4.87 11.07 22.09
N ALA A 195 -4.34 10.29 21.17
CA ALA A 195 -3.78 8.97 21.46
C ALA A 195 -2.46 9.06 22.22
N LYS A 196 -2.11 8.02 22.98
CA LYS A 196 -0.79 7.83 23.58
C LYS A 196 0.05 6.98 22.64
N VAL A 197 1.18 7.53 22.15
CA VAL A 197 1.95 6.93 21.06
C VAL A 197 3.35 6.55 21.51
N TRP A 198 3.75 5.32 21.22
CA TRP A 198 5.13 4.82 21.37
C TRP A 198 5.69 4.55 19.97
N VAL A 199 6.94 4.92 19.77
CA VAL A 199 7.58 4.88 18.45
C VAL A 199 8.93 4.17 18.49
N CYS A 200 9.24 3.48 17.40
CA CYS A 200 10.54 2.92 17.12
C CYS A 200 10.88 3.08 15.64
N ASP A 201 12.13 3.49 15.35
CA ASP A 201 12.69 3.53 14.00
C ASP A 201 14.21 3.30 14.10
N ILE A 202 14.83 2.85 13.01
CA ILE A 202 16.28 2.75 12.87
C ILE A 202 16.94 4.14 12.75
N ASN A 203 16.17 5.15 12.31
CA ASN A 203 16.62 6.53 12.19
C ASN A 203 16.33 7.28 13.50
N ALA A 204 17.35 7.45 14.31
CA ALA A 204 17.26 8.14 15.61
C ALA A 204 16.77 9.60 15.48
N ALA A 205 17.13 10.32 14.41
CA ALA A 205 16.68 11.70 14.21
C ALA A 205 15.15 11.76 13.95
N SER A 206 14.59 10.80 13.24
CA SER A 206 13.14 10.69 13.04
C SER A 206 12.42 10.39 14.37
N VAL A 207 12.99 9.51 15.20
CA VAL A 207 12.43 9.21 16.54
C VAL A 207 12.46 10.46 17.42
N GLU A 208 13.60 11.17 17.46
CA GLU A 208 13.74 12.41 18.23
C GLU A 208 12.72 13.47 17.76
N HIS A 209 12.50 13.60 16.45
CA HIS A 209 11.50 14.51 15.90
C HIS A 209 10.08 14.14 16.39
N ALA A 210 9.69 12.86 16.34
CA ALA A 210 8.39 12.39 16.82
C ALA A 210 8.18 12.69 18.31
N VAL A 211 9.22 12.50 19.14
CA VAL A 211 9.19 12.81 20.58
C VAL A 211 9.02 14.31 20.82
N LYS A 212 9.84 15.15 20.18
CA LYS A 212 9.84 16.62 20.41
C LYS A 212 8.57 17.29 19.87
N GLN A 213 8.10 16.89 18.71
CA GLN A 213 6.97 17.58 18.04
C GLN A 213 5.61 17.06 18.47
N TYR A 214 5.50 15.76 18.77
CA TYR A 214 4.21 15.11 18.99
C TYR A 214 4.10 14.41 20.36
N GLY A 215 5.12 14.55 21.23
CA GLY A 215 5.09 13.95 22.55
C GLY A 215 5.05 12.42 22.55
N ALA A 216 5.51 11.78 21.48
CA ALA A 216 5.62 10.33 21.42
C ALA A 216 6.69 9.82 22.40
N THR A 217 6.57 8.57 22.84
CA THR A 217 7.58 7.92 23.68
C THR A 217 8.45 7.02 22.84
N ALA A 218 9.75 7.25 22.84
CA ALA A 218 10.71 6.38 22.14
C ALA A 218 10.92 5.09 22.92
N VAL A 219 10.93 3.95 22.23
CA VAL A 219 11.22 2.62 22.77
C VAL A 219 12.05 1.80 21.78
N SER A 220 12.69 0.74 22.23
CA SER A 220 13.33 -0.23 21.34
C SER A 220 12.30 -1.07 20.58
N ALA A 221 12.74 -1.72 19.49
CA ALA A 221 11.84 -2.59 18.69
C ALA A 221 11.33 -3.79 19.52
N ASP A 222 12.18 -4.38 20.36
CA ASP A 222 11.80 -5.50 21.23
C ASP A 222 10.76 -5.08 22.29
N GLU A 223 10.96 -3.94 22.94
CA GLU A 223 10.01 -3.36 23.87
C GLU A 223 8.67 -3.05 23.18
N LEU A 224 8.71 -2.43 21.99
CA LEU A 224 7.53 -2.07 21.22
C LEU A 224 6.66 -3.29 20.89
N HIS A 225 7.27 -4.41 20.48
CA HIS A 225 6.54 -5.63 20.18
C HIS A 225 5.94 -6.33 21.43
N ARG A 226 6.57 -6.19 22.59
CA ARG A 226 6.12 -6.82 23.86
C ARG A 226 5.17 -5.94 24.67
N MET A 227 5.06 -4.68 24.29
CA MET A 227 4.24 -3.70 25.03
C MET A 227 2.76 -4.04 24.97
N GLU A 228 2.08 -3.95 26.10
CA GLU A 228 0.62 -3.97 26.13
C GLU A 228 0.06 -2.66 25.55
N ALA A 229 -0.53 -2.74 24.38
CA ALA A 229 -1.14 -1.62 23.70
C ALA A 229 -2.49 -2.00 23.09
N ASP A 230 -3.25 -1.01 22.65
CA ASP A 230 -4.54 -1.26 22.02
C ASP A 230 -4.36 -1.57 20.53
N ILE A 231 -3.49 -0.82 19.83
CA ILE A 231 -3.23 -1.00 18.40
C ILE A 231 -1.71 -1.00 18.14
N TYR A 232 -1.25 -1.96 17.35
CA TYR A 232 0.08 -1.98 16.76
C TYR A 232 0.00 -1.50 15.31
N ALA A 233 0.81 -0.50 14.96
CA ALA A 233 0.86 0.12 13.65
C ALA A 233 2.20 -0.13 12.94
N PRO A 234 2.34 -1.19 12.14
CA PRO A 234 3.49 -1.34 11.25
C PRO A 234 3.48 -0.25 10.18
N CYS A 235 4.53 0.60 10.16
CA CYS A 235 4.70 1.68 9.18
C CYS A 235 6.08 1.65 8.49
N ALA A 236 6.90 0.63 8.80
CA ALA A 236 8.21 0.40 8.19
C ALA A 236 8.10 -0.52 6.95
N LEU A 237 8.96 -1.52 6.86
CA LEU A 237 8.96 -2.50 5.77
C LEU A 237 7.87 -3.57 5.95
N GLY A 238 7.53 -4.28 4.87
CA GLY A 238 6.64 -5.44 4.92
C GLY A 238 7.19 -6.59 5.78
N GLY A 239 6.32 -7.57 6.10
CA GLY A 239 6.71 -8.72 6.91
C GLY A 239 6.90 -8.42 8.40
N ALA A 240 6.34 -7.30 8.89
CA ALA A 240 6.40 -6.93 10.31
C ALA A 240 5.75 -7.99 11.22
N ILE A 241 4.76 -8.71 10.71
CA ILE A 241 4.11 -9.85 11.38
C ILE A 241 4.69 -11.14 10.80
N ASN A 242 5.54 -11.79 11.58
CA ASN A 242 6.30 -12.99 11.20
C ASN A 242 6.42 -13.96 12.38
N ASP A 243 7.15 -15.07 12.18
CA ASP A 243 7.29 -16.11 13.20
C ASP A 243 7.94 -15.63 14.51
N THR A 244 8.78 -14.58 14.43
CA THR A 244 9.46 -13.99 15.58
C THR A 244 8.59 -12.98 16.30
N THR A 245 7.95 -12.06 15.56
CA THR A 245 7.22 -10.93 16.15
C THR A 245 5.82 -11.30 16.59
N LEU A 246 5.11 -12.17 15.83
CA LEU A 246 3.76 -12.59 16.16
C LEU A 246 3.60 -13.11 17.61
N PRO A 247 4.49 -13.98 18.15
CA PRO A 247 4.37 -14.46 19.54
C PRO A 247 4.55 -13.35 20.59
N MET A 248 5.26 -12.27 20.25
CA MET A 248 5.56 -11.17 21.18
C MET A 248 4.38 -10.21 21.37
N LEU A 249 3.54 -10.04 20.34
CA LEU A 249 2.49 -9.01 20.33
C LEU A 249 1.51 -9.16 21.48
N ARG A 250 1.25 -8.05 22.18
CA ARG A 250 0.27 -7.95 23.28
C ARG A 250 -0.73 -6.83 23.00
N VAL A 251 -1.31 -6.87 21.81
CA VAL A 251 -2.21 -5.84 21.30
C VAL A 251 -3.59 -6.43 20.99
N LYS A 252 -4.59 -5.56 20.86
CA LYS A 252 -5.95 -5.97 20.48
C LYS A 252 -6.13 -5.95 18.97
N ALA A 253 -5.42 -5.06 18.26
CA ALA A 253 -5.45 -4.98 16.80
C ALA A 253 -4.10 -4.64 16.19
N VAL A 254 -3.95 -5.01 14.91
CA VAL A 254 -2.89 -4.56 14.00
C VAL A 254 -3.55 -3.70 12.94
N CYS A 255 -3.15 -2.43 12.83
CA CYS A 255 -3.63 -1.47 11.84
C CYS A 255 -2.52 -0.45 11.55
N GLY A 256 -1.88 -0.52 10.39
CA GLY A 256 -0.73 0.32 10.07
C GLY A 256 -0.63 0.66 8.59
N ALA A 257 0.38 1.45 8.23
CA ALA A 257 0.58 1.98 6.89
C ALA A 257 1.43 1.08 5.98
N ALA A 258 2.23 0.17 6.52
CA ALA A 258 3.10 -0.69 5.72
C ALA A 258 2.29 -1.59 4.79
N ASN A 259 2.80 -1.79 3.58
CA ASN A 259 2.27 -2.81 2.67
C ASN A 259 2.79 -4.20 3.08
N ASN A 260 1.99 -5.26 2.81
CA ASN A 260 2.37 -6.64 3.09
C ASN A 260 2.83 -6.84 4.54
N GLN A 261 2.04 -6.36 5.50
CA GLN A 261 2.38 -6.46 6.92
C GLN A 261 2.55 -7.90 7.39
N LEU A 262 1.73 -8.81 6.88
CA LEU A 262 1.87 -10.25 7.08
C LEU A 262 2.98 -10.80 6.19
N LEU A 263 3.99 -11.46 6.76
CA LEU A 263 5.04 -12.13 5.96
C LEU A 263 4.45 -13.21 5.06
N THR A 264 3.46 -13.94 5.55
CA THR A 264 2.64 -14.89 4.79
C THR A 264 1.21 -14.89 5.34
N SER A 265 0.24 -15.43 4.57
CA SER A 265 -1.18 -15.51 4.97
C SER A 265 -1.40 -16.29 6.29
N ARG A 266 -0.55 -17.26 6.62
CA ARG A 266 -0.65 -18.02 7.89
C ARG A 266 -0.50 -17.13 9.13
N HIS A 267 0.17 -15.97 9.02
CA HIS A 267 0.31 -15.05 10.14
C HIS A 267 -1.01 -14.34 10.46
N GLY A 268 -1.89 -14.14 9.46
CA GLY A 268 -3.27 -13.68 9.70
C GLY A 268 -4.07 -14.68 10.53
N GLU A 269 -3.93 -15.98 10.23
CA GLU A 269 -4.52 -17.04 11.08
C GLU A 269 -3.91 -17.05 12.48
N GLY A 270 -2.59 -16.82 12.56
CA GLY A 270 -1.89 -16.74 13.84
C GLY A 270 -2.40 -15.60 14.72
N LEU A 271 -2.65 -14.42 14.14
CA LEU A 271 -3.27 -13.28 14.83
C LEU A 271 -4.68 -13.62 15.30
N ALA A 272 -5.51 -14.21 14.41
CA ALA A 272 -6.88 -14.59 14.75
C ALA A 272 -6.95 -15.62 15.91
N ARG A 273 -6.09 -16.66 15.90
CA ARG A 273 -5.99 -17.61 17.01
C ARG A 273 -5.61 -16.99 18.35
N ARG A 274 -4.93 -15.83 18.32
CA ARG A 274 -4.56 -15.06 19.52
C ARG A 274 -5.58 -13.98 19.88
N GLY A 275 -6.70 -13.90 19.16
CA GLY A 275 -7.72 -12.88 19.39
C GLY A 275 -7.26 -11.48 19.01
N ILE A 276 -6.23 -11.35 18.17
CA ILE A 276 -5.71 -10.06 17.67
C ILE A 276 -6.37 -9.77 16.34
N LEU A 277 -7.11 -8.66 16.26
CA LEU A 277 -7.79 -8.22 15.06
C LEU A 277 -6.77 -7.71 14.03
N TYR A 278 -6.75 -8.27 12.83
CA TYR A 278 -5.95 -7.74 11.72
C TYR A 278 -6.82 -6.89 10.79
N VAL A 279 -6.45 -5.62 10.65
CA VAL A 279 -7.06 -4.72 9.66
C VAL A 279 -6.28 -4.86 8.36
N PRO A 280 -6.91 -5.25 7.24
CA PRO A 280 -6.22 -5.47 5.97
C PRO A 280 -5.44 -4.23 5.54
N ASP A 281 -4.13 -4.37 5.37
CA ASP A 281 -3.22 -3.24 5.13
C ASP A 281 -3.57 -2.48 3.84
N TYR A 282 -3.90 -3.20 2.76
CA TYR A 282 -4.28 -2.62 1.48
C TYR A 282 -5.59 -1.83 1.52
N ALA A 283 -6.45 -2.09 2.52
CA ALA A 283 -7.64 -1.27 2.78
C ALA A 283 -7.29 -0.02 3.61
N ALA A 284 -6.55 -0.21 4.70
CA ALA A 284 -6.19 0.88 5.62
C ALA A 284 -5.27 1.92 4.96
N ASN A 285 -4.26 1.47 4.20
CA ASN A 285 -3.26 2.34 3.58
C ASN A 285 -3.62 2.81 2.16
N ALA A 286 -4.87 2.69 1.73
CA ALA A 286 -5.30 3.05 0.38
C ALA A 286 -5.23 4.57 0.09
N GLY A 287 -5.01 5.40 1.09
CA GLY A 287 -4.97 6.87 0.96
C GLY A 287 -3.98 7.37 -0.10
N GLY A 288 -2.81 6.76 -0.21
CA GLY A 288 -1.81 7.10 -1.23
C GLY A 288 -2.32 6.82 -2.66
N LEU A 289 -2.94 5.67 -2.88
CA LEU A 289 -3.55 5.33 -4.16
C LEU A 289 -4.71 6.28 -4.49
N ILE A 290 -5.54 6.61 -3.51
CA ILE A 290 -6.63 7.58 -3.64
C ILE A 290 -6.07 8.94 -4.06
N ASN A 291 -4.98 9.40 -3.45
CA ASN A 291 -4.35 10.67 -3.76
C ASN A 291 -3.90 10.75 -5.22
N VAL A 292 -3.12 9.77 -5.68
CA VAL A 292 -2.60 9.78 -7.06
C VAL A 292 -3.68 9.53 -8.11
N ALA A 293 -4.70 8.73 -7.80
CA ALA A 293 -5.83 8.47 -8.70
C ALA A 293 -6.64 9.75 -9.01
N GLN A 294 -6.67 10.73 -8.10
CA GLN A 294 -7.34 12.02 -8.34
C GLN A 294 -6.70 12.82 -9.48
N GLU A 295 -5.44 12.59 -9.83
CA GLU A 295 -4.79 13.29 -10.94
C GLU A 295 -5.45 13.00 -12.29
N TRP A 296 -6.01 11.80 -12.45
CA TRP A 296 -6.64 11.39 -13.71
C TRP A 296 -7.87 12.24 -14.08
N ALA A 297 -8.61 12.69 -13.07
CA ALA A 297 -9.81 13.51 -13.24
C ALA A 297 -9.58 15.02 -12.96
N GLY A 298 -8.31 15.44 -12.83
CA GLY A 298 -7.95 16.76 -12.33
C GLY A 298 -7.81 16.78 -10.82
N TYR A 299 -6.57 17.00 -10.34
CA TYR A 299 -6.24 16.89 -8.92
C TYR A 299 -6.94 17.94 -8.07
N ASP A 300 -7.61 17.46 -7.02
CA ASP A 300 -8.20 18.27 -5.96
C ASP A 300 -7.89 17.62 -4.61
N ARG A 301 -7.09 18.30 -3.80
CA ARG A 301 -6.66 17.83 -2.48
C ARG A 301 -7.84 17.56 -1.55
N ASN A 302 -8.87 18.40 -1.55
CA ASN A 302 -10.03 18.24 -0.69
C ASN A 302 -10.83 16.98 -1.07
N LYS A 303 -10.97 16.71 -2.37
CA LYS A 303 -11.58 15.48 -2.87
C LYS A 303 -10.77 14.25 -2.48
N ALA A 304 -9.42 14.32 -2.53
CA ALA A 304 -8.56 13.22 -2.09
C ALA A 304 -8.78 12.89 -0.61
N TYR A 305 -8.79 13.91 0.28
CA TYR A 305 -9.08 13.71 1.71
C TYR A 305 -10.50 13.24 1.97
N ALA A 306 -11.50 13.82 1.29
CA ALA A 306 -12.90 13.38 1.43
C ALA A 306 -13.07 11.91 1.01
N ARG A 307 -12.35 11.45 -0.04
CA ARG A 307 -12.35 10.05 -0.44
C ARG A 307 -11.60 9.18 0.55
N ALA A 308 -10.44 9.61 1.03
CA ALA A 308 -9.68 8.87 2.05
C ALA A 308 -10.44 8.75 3.38
N ALA A 309 -11.29 9.72 3.72
CA ALA A 309 -12.18 9.63 4.88
C ALA A 309 -13.10 8.40 4.83
N GLN A 310 -13.51 7.97 3.62
CA GLN A 310 -14.38 6.80 3.42
C GLN A 310 -13.69 5.46 3.74
N ILE A 311 -12.38 5.46 4.01
CA ILE A 311 -11.68 4.29 4.54
C ILE A 311 -12.30 3.84 5.86
N TYR A 312 -12.81 4.78 6.67
CA TYR A 312 -13.55 4.46 7.89
C TYR A 312 -14.74 3.53 7.60
N GLU A 313 -15.62 3.90 6.67
CA GLU A 313 -16.81 3.13 6.32
C GLU A 313 -16.45 1.78 5.68
N THR A 314 -15.39 1.77 4.88
CA THR A 314 -14.88 0.52 4.28
C THR A 314 -14.42 -0.46 5.37
N ILE A 315 -13.62 0.01 6.33
CA ILE A 315 -13.13 -0.83 7.43
C ILE A 315 -14.28 -1.22 8.38
N ASP A 316 -15.16 -0.31 8.74
CA ASP A 316 -16.35 -0.61 9.57
C ASP A 316 -17.20 -1.72 8.92
N THR A 317 -17.40 -1.66 7.60
CA THR A 317 -18.13 -2.69 6.84
C THR A 317 -17.39 -4.02 6.84
N VAL A 318 -16.08 -4.02 6.58
CA VAL A 318 -15.25 -5.24 6.62
C VAL A 318 -15.34 -5.90 7.98
N LEU A 319 -15.15 -5.15 9.06
CA LEU A 319 -15.15 -5.68 10.42
C LEU A 319 -16.53 -6.18 10.87
N LYS A 320 -17.62 -5.52 10.48
CA LYS A 320 -18.99 -5.99 10.71
C LYS A 320 -19.26 -7.32 10.01
N ARG A 321 -19.00 -7.37 8.69
CA ARG A 321 -19.18 -8.60 7.91
C ARG A 321 -18.29 -9.75 8.42
N ALA A 322 -17.07 -9.45 8.87
CA ALA A 322 -16.18 -10.45 9.47
C ALA A 322 -16.77 -11.04 10.75
N LYS A 323 -17.30 -10.18 11.62
CA LYS A 323 -17.97 -10.60 12.86
C LYS A 323 -19.22 -11.45 12.59
N GLU A 324 -20.04 -11.06 11.61
CA GLU A 324 -21.28 -11.74 11.25
C GLU A 324 -21.04 -13.09 10.58
N SER A 325 -20.01 -13.20 9.73
CA SER A 325 -19.70 -14.42 8.98
C SER A 325 -18.74 -15.37 9.66
N GLY A 326 -18.04 -14.92 10.70
CA GLY A 326 -16.93 -15.67 11.32
C GLY A 326 -15.67 -15.76 10.45
N MET A 327 -15.65 -15.05 9.30
CA MET A 327 -14.47 -14.98 8.44
C MET A 327 -13.46 -13.95 8.98
N ARG A 328 -12.18 -14.11 8.62
CA ARG A 328 -11.17 -13.10 8.94
C ARG A 328 -11.37 -11.83 8.10
N PRO A 329 -11.01 -10.63 8.63
CA PRO A 329 -11.23 -9.36 7.92
C PRO A 329 -10.60 -9.31 6.52
N GLU A 330 -9.40 -9.88 6.32
CA GLU A 330 -8.76 -9.92 5.01
C GLU A 330 -9.52 -10.79 4.00
N GLN A 331 -10.12 -11.88 4.44
CA GLN A 331 -10.96 -12.72 3.57
C GLN A 331 -12.26 -12.02 3.18
N VAL A 332 -12.85 -11.28 4.12
CA VAL A 332 -14.04 -10.45 3.83
C VAL A 332 -13.71 -9.33 2.88
N ALA A 333 -12.59 -8.65 3.08
CA ALA A 333 -12.13 -7.58 2.20
C ALA A 333 -11.93 -8.07 0.76
N ASP A 334 -11.27 -9.22 0.60
CA ASP A 334 -11.09 -9.85 -0.71
C ASP A 334 -12.45 -10.18 -1.36
N ARG A 335 -13.35 -10.83 -0.63
CA ARG A 335 -14.68 -11.18 -1.10
C ARG A 335 -15.51 -9.97 -1.51
N MET A 336 -15.43 -8.86 -0.78
CA MET A 336 -16.13 -7.61 -1.16
C MET A 336 -15.65 -7.06 -2.50
N VAL A 337 -14.39 -7.25 -2.86
CA VAL A 337 -13.88 -6.85 -4.18
C VAL A 337 -14.34 -7.86 -5.25
N GLU A 338 -14.27 -9.15 -4.97
CA GLU A 338 -14.73 -10.20 -5.88
C GLU A 338 -16.21 -10.03 -6.22
N GLU A 339 -17.07 -9.69 -5.26
CA GLU A 339 -18.48 -9.35 -5.46
C GLU A 339 -18.64 -8.17 -6.45
N LYS A 340 -17.82 -7.11 -6.32
CA LYS A 340 -17.82 -5.97 -7.24
C LYS A 340 -17.31 -6.31 -8.65
N LEU A 341 -16.37 -7.26 -8.75
CA LEU A 341 -15.84 -7.71 -10.03
C LEU A 341 -16.81 -8.67 -10.74
N ALA A 342 -17.73 -9.29 -10.02
CA ALA A 342 -18.74 -10.18 -10.59
C ALA A 342 -20.00 -9.44 -11.09
N SER A 343 -20.27 -8.24 -10.56
CA SER A 343 -21.37 -7.36 -10.96
C SER A 343 -21.08 -6.62 -12.27
#